data_be99eae20c30bd8fa82de0de5ce7cd8b
#
_entry.id   be99eae20c30bd8fa82de0de5ce7cd8b
#
_cell.length_a   1.000
_cell.length_b   1.000
_cell.length_c   1.000
_cell.angle_alpha   90.00
_cell.angle_beta   90.00
_cell.angle_gamma   90.00
#
_symmetry.space_group_name_H-M   'P 1'
#
loop_
_entity.id
_entity.type
_entity.pdbx_description
1 polymer ?
#
loop_
_entity_poly.entity_id
_entity_poly.type
_entity_poly.pdbx_seq_one_letter_code
_entity_poly.pdbx_strand_id
1 'polypeptide(L)'
;MTMIRKAEARDLEAVNGLLRQVLAVHHKGRPDLFNAVGKKYTDAELLAIFACSDTPVFVYDKDGTVLGYAFCAIQRQGSGSLKEITTLYVDDLCVDQKARRGHIGTALFEYVKAFARERGCHNVTLHVWACNPEAEAFYAALGLTPQYTCMETVL
;
A
#
# COMPACT_ATOMS: atom_id res chain seq x y z
N MET A 1 -14.26 -4.67 18.42
CA MET A 1 -12.93 -5.31 18.42
C MET A 1 -12.18 -4.88 17.16
N THR A 2 -10.95 -4.55 17.31
CA THR A 2 -10.10 -4.12 16.20
C THR A 2 -9.16 -5.25 15.82
N MET A 3 -9.02 -5.52 14.53
CA MET A 3 -8.08 -6.53 14.03
C MET A 3 -7.53 -6.18 12.65
N ILE A 4 -6.30 -6.59 12.40
CA ILE A 4 -5.73 -6.57 11.06
C ILE A 4 -5.77 -8.01 10.55
N ARG A 5 -6.33 -8.19 9.38
CA ARG A 5 -6.53 -9.50 8.75
C ARG A 5 -6.40 -9.41 7.24
N LYS A 6 -6.28 -10.54 6.59
CA LYS A 6 -6.33 -10.58 5.12
C LYS A 6 -7.69 -10.11 4.61
N ALA A 7 -7.66 -9.41 3.49
CA ALA A 7 -8.87 -8.98 2.79
C ALA A 7 -9.62 -10.19 2.24
N GLU A 8 -10.93 -10.11 2.29
CA GLU A 8 -11.86 -11.12 1.78
C GLU A 8 -12.81 -10.50 0.75
N ALA A 9 -13.53 -11.33 0.02
CA ALA A 9 -14.49 -10.85 -0.99
C ALA A 9 -15.50 -9.85 -0.44
N ARG A 10 -15.91 -9.99 0.82
CA ARG A 10 -16.82 -9.06 1.50
C ARG A 10 -16.26 -7.65 1.67
N ASP A 11 -14.94 -7.49 1.56
CA ASP A 11 -14.27 -6.19 1.74
C ASP A 11 -14.18 -5.39 0.45
N LEU A 12 -14.63 -5.95 -0.67
CA LEU A 12 -14.46 -5.38 -2.01
C LEU A 12 -14.97 -3.94 -2.11
N GLU A 13 -16.16 -3.68 -1.61
CA GLU A 13 -16.76 -2.33 -1.67
C GLU A 13 -15.97 -1.32 -0.84
N ALA A 14 -15.59 -1.69 0.38
CA ALA A 14 -14.81 -0.82 1.26
C ALA A 14 -13.42 -0.52 0.68
N VAL A 15 -12.76 -1.53 0.12
CA VAL A 15 -11.46 -1.38 -0.54
C VAL A 15 -11.58 -0.46 -1.76
N ASN A 16 -12.60 -0.62 -2.59
CA ASN A 16 -12.88 0.27 -3.72
C ASN A 16 -13.07 1.72 -3.26
N GLY A 17 -13.76 1.92 -2.15
CA GLY A 17 -13.94 3.27 -1.56
C GLY A 17 -12.61 3.92 -1.19
N LEU A 18 -11.72 3.18 -0.56
CA LEU A 18 -10.40 3.65 -0.19
C LEU A 18 -9.51 3.91 -1.42
N LEU A 19 -9.57 3.06 -2.44
CA LEU A 19 -8.85 3.27 -3.70
C LEU A 19 -9.27 4.58 -4.38
N ARG A 20 -10.54 4.94 -4.33
CA ARG A 20 -11.02 6.23 -4.84
C ARG A 20 -10.43 7.41 -4.07
N GLN A 21 -10.28 7.30 -2.76
CA GLN A 21 -9.65 8.34 -1.94
C GLN A 21 -8.18 8.56 -2.33
N VAL A 22 -7.43 7.48 -2.56
CA VAL A 22 -6.03 7.53 -3.00
C VAL A 22 -5.93 8.19 -4.39
N LEU A 23 -6.78 7.80 -5.31
CA LEU A 23 -6.79 8.40 -6.65
C LEU A 23 -7.03 9.90 -6.59
N ALA A 24 -7.96 10.35 -5.75
CA ALA A 24 -8.24 11.77 -5.57
C ALA A 24 -7.01 12.55 -5.10
N VAL A 25 -6.24 11.99 -4.17
CA VAL A 25 -4.99 12.60 -3.69
C VAL A 25 -3.95 12.69 -4.82
N HIS A 26 -3.76 11.60 -5.56
CA HIS A 26 -2.79 11.57 -6.67
C HIS A 26 -3.19 12.50 -7.80
N HIS A 27 -4.47 12.53 -8.16
CA HIS A 27 -4.97 13.44 -9.20
C HIS A 27 -4.77 14.90 -8.81
N LYS A 28 -5.01 15.26 -7.56
CA LYS A 28 -4.79 16.61 -7.05
C LYS A 28 -3.31 17.01 -7.15
N GLY A 29 -2.41 16.09 -6.83
CA GLY A 29 -0.97 16.35 -6.86
C GLY A 29 -0.35 16.34 -8.25
N ARG A 30 -0.79 15.42 -9.11
CA ARG A 30 -0.28 15.23 -10.48
C ARG A 30 -1.43 14.96 -11.45
N PRO A 31 -2.24 16.01 -11.76
CA PRO A 31 -3.36 15.85 -12.70
C PRO A 31 -2.91 15.52 -14.13
N ASP A 32 -1.64 15.77 -14.45
CA ASP A 32 -1.02 15.39 -15.73
C ASP A 32 -0.77 13.86 -15.84
N LEU A 33 -0.67 13.14 -14.70
CA LEU A 33 -0.39 11.71 -14.68
C LEU A 33 -1.59 10.88 -14.26
N PHE A 34 -2.48 11.41 -13.42
CA PHE A 34 -3.60 10.67 -12.86
C PHE A 34 -4.94 11.22 -13.35
N ASN A 35 -5.82 10.31 -13.77
CA ASN A 35 -7.19 10.67 -14.09
C ASN A 35 -7.96 11.08 -12.83
N ALA A 36 -8.97 11.93 -12.99
CA ALA A 36 -9.84 12.35 -11.89
C ALA A 36 -10.72 11.19 -11.39
N VAL A 37 -11.11 10.30 -12.31
CA VAL A 37 -11.95 9.12 -12.04
C VAL A 37 -11.35 7.91 -12.73
N GLY A 38 -11.65 6.74 -12.20
CA GLY A 38 -11.18 5.47 -12.74
C GLY A 38 -10.91 4.46 -11.64
N LYS A 39 -10.56 3.26 -12.04
CA LYS A 39 -10.20 2.17 -11.12
C LYS A 39 -8.81 1.64 -11.48
N LYS A 40 -7.96 1.53 -10.49
CA LYS A 40 -6.64 0.89 -10.64
C LYS A 40 -6.80 -0.60 -11.01
N TYR A 41 -7.80 -1.24 -10.41
CA TYR A 41 -8.14 -2.65 -10.62
C TYR A 41 -9.63 -2.80 -10.84
N THR A 42 -10.02 -3.75 -11.71
CA THR A 42 -11.41 -4.21 -11.79
C THR A 42 -11.75 -5.04 -10.55
N ASP A 43 -13.04 -5.26 -10.29
CA ASP A 43 -13.46 -6.09 -9.17
C ASP A 43 -12.95 -7.53 -9.31
N ALA A 44 -12.94 -8.08 -10.52
CA ALA A 44 -12.40 -9.41 -10.78
C ALA A 44 -10.89 -9.48 -10.48
N GLU A 45 -10.13 -8.45 -10.86
CA GLU A 45 -8.70 -8.35 -10.54
C GLU A 45 -8.47 -8.24 -9.03
N LEU A 46 -9.29 -7.46 -8.31
CA LEU A 46 -9.20 -7.35 -6.84
C LEU A 46 -9.44 -8.67 -6.15
N LEU A 47 -10.46 -9.42 -6.58
CA LEU A 47 -10.75 -10.74 -6.02
C LEU A 47 -9.60 -11.72 -6.27
N ALA A 48 -8.98 -11.67 -7.45
CA ALA A 48 -7.81 -12.48 -7.76
C ALA A 48 -6.60 -12.08 -6.89
N ILE A 49 -6.38 -10.79 -6.67
CA ILE A 49 -5.32 -10.27 -5.79
C ILE A 49 -5.53 -10.78 -4.37
N PHE A 50 -6.75 -10.70 -3.84
CA PHE A 50 -7.08 -11.17 -2.48
C PHE A 50 -6.82 -12.66 -2.30
N ALA A 51 -7.03 -13.45 -3.36
CA ALA A 51 -6.85 -14.90 -3.33
C ALA A 51 -5.40 -15.35 -3.52
N CYS A 52 -4.52 -14.48 -4.00
CA CYS A 52 -3.12 -14.81 -4.31
C CYS A 52 -2.21 -14.66 -3.08
N SER A 53 -1.46 -15.71 -2.74
CA SER A 53 -0.55 -15.69 -1.58
C SER A 53 0.65 -14.75 -1.76
N ASP A 54 1.04 -14.44 -3.00
CA ASP A 54 2.15 -13.54 -3.33
C ASP A 54 1.73 -12.07 -3.42
N THR A 55 0.43 -11.80 -3.33
CA THR A 55 -0.11 -10.43 -3.31
C THR A 55 -1.05 -10.22 -2.11
N PRO A 56 -0.52 -10.37 -0.87
CA PRO A 56 -1.38 -10.26 0.31
C PRO A 56 -1.91 -8.84 0.48
N VAL A 57 -3.19 -8.73 0.73
CA VAL A 57 -3.84 -7.47 1.09
C VAL A 57 -4.35 -7.60 2.52
N PHE A 58 -3.96 -6.64 3.36
CA PHE A 58 -4.39 -6.58 4.75
C PHE A 58 -5.37 -5.43 4.94
N VAL A 59 -6.39 -5.65 5.73
CA VAL A 59 -7.37 -4.62 6.09
C VAL A 59 -7.37 -4.40 7.59
N TYR A 60 -7.55 -3.16 7.99
CA TYR A 60 -7.78 -2.78 9.37
C TYR A 60 -9.29 -2.76 9.61
N ASP A 61 -9.76 -3.75 10.35
CA ASP A 61 -11.18 -3.97 10.62
C ASP A 61 -11.49 -3.57 12.06
N LYS A 62 -12.39 -2.61 12.20
CA LYS A 62 -12.92 -2.19 13.50
C LYS A 62 -14.40 -2.48 13.53
N ASP A 63 -14.77 -3.52 14.25
CA ASP A 63 -16.16 -3.96 14.45
C ASP A 63 -16.94 -4.11 13.12
N GLY A 64 -16.29 -4.72 12.12
CA GLY A 64 -16.89 -4.97 10.81
C GLY A 64 -16.74 -3.82 9.83
N THR A 65 -16.11 -2.71 10.22
CA THR A 65 -15.86 -1.57 9.35
C THR A 65 -14.38 -1.52 8.97
N VAL A 66 -14.09 -1.57 7.67
CA VAL A 66 -12.73 -1.46 7.14
C VAL A 66 -12.34 0.01 7.09
N LEU A 67 -11.31 0.37 7.85
CA LEU A 67 -10.83 1.74 7.99
C LEU A 67 -9.50 2.00 7.29
N GLY A 68 -8.89 0.97 6.74
CA GLY A 68 -7.63 1.10 6.01
C GLY A 68 -7.20 -0.22 5.40
N TYR A 69 -6.24 -0.15 4.50
CA TYR A 69 -5.66 -1.33 3.86
C TYR A 69 -4.16 -1.18 3.62
N ALA A 70 -3.51 -2.31 3.37
CA ALA A 70 -2.17 -2.37 2.80
C ALA A 70 -2.15 -3.42 1.70
N PHE A 71 -1.89 -2.99 0.47
CA PHE A 71 -1.64 -3.88 -0.68
C PHE A 71 -0.17 -4.20 -0.72
N CYS A 72 0.17 -5.47 -0.74
CA CYS A 72 1.55 -5.94 -0.75
C CYS A 72 1.81 -6.89 -1.90
N ALA A 73 3.07 -7.03 -2.28
CA ALA A 73 3.51 -8.03 -3.24
C ALA A 73 4.87 -8.59 -2.81
N ILE A 74 4.98 -9.91 -2.85
CA ILE A 74 6.24 -10.59 -2.62
C ILE A 74 7.01 -10.59 -3.93
N GLN A 75 8.19 -9.97 -3.93
CA GLN A 75 9.04 -9.84 -5.11
C GLN A 75 10.38 -10.53 -4.87
N ARG A 76 10.71 -11.48 -5.75
CA ARG A 76 12.02 -12.10 -5.77
C ARG A 76 12.85 -11.39 -6.82
N GLN A 77 13.90 -10.73 -6.37
CA GLN A 77 14.75 -9.89 -7.20
C GLN A 77 16.18 -10.38 -7.17
N GLY A 78 16.91 -10.09 -8.23
CA GLY A 78 18.34 -10.33 -8.34
C GLY A 78 18.70 -11.02 -9.63
N SER A 79 19.66 -10.44 -10.34
CA SER A 79 20.30 -11.03 -11.52
C SER A 79 21.57 -10.22 -11.83
N GLY A 80 22.52 -10.86 -12.47
CA GLY A 80 23.77 -10.21 -12.84
C GLY A 80 24.50 -9.68 -11.61
N SER A 81 24.64 -8.35 -11.48
CA SER A 81 25.33 -7.70 -10.37
C SER A 81 24.51 -7.57 -9.10
N LEU A 82 23.20 -7.84 -9.17
CA LEU A 82 22.30 -7.74 -8.02
C LEU A 82 22.18 -9.08 -7.31
N LYS A 83 22.31 -9.08 -6.00
CA LYS A 83 22.09 -10.28 -5.19
C LYS A 83 20.64 -10.70 -5.21
N GLU A 84 20.40 -12.00 -5.12
CA GLU A 84 19.05 -12.55 -4.97
C GLU A 84 18.53 -12.23 -3.58
N ILE A 85 17.45 -11.45 -3.52
CA ILE A 85 16.74 -11.12 -2.30
C ILE A 85 15.24 -11.23 -2.53
N THR A 86 14.52 -11.46 -1.44
CA THR A 86 13.05 -11.37 -1.44
C THR A 86 12.67 -10.06 -0.75
N THR A 87 11.85 -9.28 -1.43
CA THR A 87 11.36 -8.00 -0.96
C THR A 87 9.85 -8.08 -0.77
N LEU A 88 9.33 -7.52 0.31
CA LEU A 88 7.91 -7.21 0.38
C LEU A 88 7.72 -5.78 -0.10
N TYR A 89 7.05 -5.63 -1.23
CA TYR A 89 6.70 -4.35 -1.81
C TYR A 89 5.31 -3.93 -1.34
N VAL A 90 5.19 -2.75 -0.73
CA VAL A 90 3.90 -2.16 -0.40
C VAL A 90 3.46 -1.33 -1.61
N ASP A 91 2.51 -1.89 -2.37
CA ASP A 91 1.98 -1.23 -3.57
C ASP A 91 1.13 -0.01 -3.19
N ASP A 92 0.39 -0.12 -2.10
CA ASP A 92 -0.47 0.96 -1.61
C ASP A 92 -0.82 0.76 -0.13
N LEU A 93 -0.86 1.84 0.62
CA LEU A 93 -1.32 1.86 2.00
C LEU A 93 -2.23 3.08 2.17
N CYS A 94 -3.45 2.84 2.60
CA CYS A 94 -4.47 3.89 2.72
C CYS A 94 -5.23 3.76 4.03
N VAL A 95 -5.53 4.89 4.63
CA VAL A 95 -6.41 5.00 5.80
C VAL A 95 -7.56 5.93 5.43
N ASP A 96 -8.78 5.52 5.78
CA ASP A 96 -9.97 6.33 5.55
C ASP A 96 -9.77 7.75 6.11
N GLN A 97 -10.11 8.76 5.34
CA GLN A 97 -9.97 10.17 5.71
C GLN A 97 -10.60 10.49 7.06
N LYS A 98 -11.73 9.85 7.36
CA LYS A 98 -12.48 10.05 8.60
C LYS A 98 -11.83 9.39 9.82
N ALA A 99 -10.90 8.47 9.59
CA ALA A 99 -10.24 7.68 10.64
C ALA A 99 -8.76 8.03 10.81
N ARG A 100 -8.26 9.05 10.13
CA ARG A 100 -6.85 9.48 10.25
C ARG A 100 -6.56 10.00 11.66
N ARG A 101 -5.27 9.95 12.05
CA ARG A 101 -4.74 10.28 13.37
C ARG A 101 -5.05 9.26 14.47
N GLY A 102 -5.63 8.09 14.10
CA GLY A 102 -5.85 6.98 15.02
C GLY A 102 -4.75 5.93 15.02
N HIS A 103 -3.58 6.24 14.48
CA HIS A 103 -2.43 5.32 14.35
C HIS A 103 -2.71 4.06 13.53
N ILE A 104 -3.74 4.07 12.69
CA ILE A 104 -4.14 2.94 11.85
C ILE A 104 -3.06 2.62 10.82
N GLY A 105 -2.52 3.65 10.16
CA GLY A 105 -1.43 3.48 9.19
C GLY A 105 -0.20 2.87 9.82
N THR A 106 0.17 3.31 11.02
CA THR A 106 1.29 2.75 11.78
C THR A 106 1.04 1.28 12.11
N ALA A 107 -0.16 0.95 12.59
CA ALA A 107 -0.52 -0.43 12.91
C ALA A 107 -0.46 -1.34 11.67
N LEU A 108 -0.99 -0.87 10.54
CA LEU A 108 -0.92 -1.60 9.27
C LEU A 108 0.53 -1.84 8.84
N PHE A 109 1.37 -0.81 8.90
CA PHE A 109 2.76 -0.92 8.48
C PHE A 109 3.56 -1.84 9.40
N GLU A 110 3.36 -1.78 10.70
CA GLU A 110 4.00 -2.71 11.65
C GLU A 110 3.56 -4.16 11.41
N TYR A 111 2.28 -4.37 11.10
CA TYR A 111 1.78 -5.69 10.72
C TYR A 111 2.46 -6.22 9.44
N VAL A 112 2.58 -5.37 8.43
CA VAL A 112 3.27 -5.70 7.18
C VAL A 112 4.73 -6.07 7.44
N LYS A 113 5.45 -5.33 8.28
CA LYS A 113 6.84 -5.65 8.65
C LYS A 113 6.96 -7.01 9.33
N ALA A 114 6.06 -7.30 10.27
CA ALA A 114 6.05 -8.60 10.94
C ALA A 114 5.80 -9.73 9.95
N PHE A 115 4.83 -9.56 9.06
CA PHE A 115 4.55 -10.52 7.99
C PHE A 115 5.77 -10.73 7.08
N ALA A 116 6.44 -9.65 6.68
CA ALA A 116 7.64 -9.72 5.85
C ALA A 116 8.77 -10.51 6.53
N ARG A 117 8.97 -10.31 7.83
CA ARG A 117 9.96 -11.06 8.61
C ARG A 117 9.64 -12.57 8.64
N GLU A 118 8.38 -12.92 8.89
CA GLU A 118 7.94 -14.31 8.88
C GLU A 118 8.13 -14.99 7.53
N ARG A 119 8.00 -14.24 6.45
CA ARG A 119 8.19 -14.73 5.08
C ARG A 119 9.66 -14.72 4.64
N GLY A 120 10.59 -14.32 5.51
CA GLY A 120 12.01 -14.29 5.20
C GLY A 120 12.43 -13.18 4.25
N CYS A 121 11.67 -12.10 4.16
CA CYS A 121 12.01 -10.97 3.31
C CYS A 121 13.22 -10.21 3.86
N HIS A 122 14.08 -9.77 2.95
CA HIS A 122 15.25 -8.95 3.26
C HIS A 122 14.85 -7.53 3.68
N ASN A 123 13.86 -6.98 3.01
CA ASN A 123 13.39 -5.61 3.24
C ASN A 123 11.91 -5.44 2.90
N VAL A 124 11.38 -4.28 3.29
CA VAL A 124 10.09 -3.77 2.86
C VAL A 124 10.34 -2.49 2.09
N THR A 125 9.82 -2.39 0.88
CA THR A 125 9.97 -1.21 0.02
C THR A 125 8.61 -0.66 -0.36
N LEU A 126 8.59 0.61 -0.74
CA LEU A 126 7.40 1.27 -1.31
C LEU A 126 7.84 2.46 -2.14
N HIS A 127 6.92 2.95 -2.97
CA HIS A 127 7.11 4.20 -3.70
C HIS A 127 6.21 5.27 -3.09
N VAL A 128 6.74 6.46 -2.90
CA VAL A 128 5.98 7.61 -2.44
C VAL A 128 6.17 8.77 -3.42
N TRP A 129 5.05 9.38 -3.81
CA TRP A 129 5.09 10.52 -4.73
C TRP A 129 5.57 11.77 -4.01
N ALA A 130 6.48 12.53 -4.64
CA ALA A 130 6.98 13.80 -4.10
C ALA A 130 5.84 14.83 -3.90
N CYS A 131 4.75 14.72 -4.67
CA CYS A 131 3.57 15.56 -4.51
C CYS A 131 2.71 15.20 -3.30
N ASN A 132 3.09 14.17 -2.53
CA ASN A 132 2.40 13.76 -1.32
C ASN A 132 3.34 13.86 -0.10
N PRO A 133 3.64 15.09 0.37
CA PRO A 133 4.57 15.28 1.48
C PRO A 133 4.09 14.70 2.81
N GLU A 134 2.78 14.55 3.01
CA GLU A 134 2.23 13.89 4.20
C GLU A 134 2.66 12.41 4.26
N ALA A 135 2.57 11.71 3.13
CA ALA A 135 2.99 10.32 3.05
C ALA A 135 4.50 10.18 3.26
N GLU A 136 5.31 11.06 2.64
CA GLU A 136 6.76 11.07 2.86
C GLU A 136 7.11 11.23 4.34
N ALA A 137 6.49 12.20 5.00
CA ALA A 137 6.71 12.46 6.43
C ALA A 137 6.26 11.27 7.29
N PHE A 138 5.15 10.64 6.95
CA PHE A 138 4.64 9.45 7.64
C PHE A 138 5.65 8.30 7.58
N TYR A 139 6.15 7.97 6.39
CA TYR A 139 7.11 6.89 6.23
C TYR A 139 8.48 7.22 6.86
N ALA A 140 8.94 8.46 6.75
CA ALA A 140 10.17 8.89 7.42
C ALA A 140 10.06 8.74 8.94
N ALA A 141 8.93 9.09 9.53
CA ALA A 141 8.67 8.93 10.96
C ALA A 141 8.67 7.44 11.40
N LEU A 142 8.34 6.52 10.49
CA LEU A 142 8.41 5.08 10.73
C LEU A 142 9.80 4.49 10.52
N GLY A 143 10.78 5.32 10.18
CA GLY A 143 12.18 4.90 10.01
C GLY A 143 12.56 4.45 8.61
N LEU A 144 11.70 4.66 7.60
CA LEU A 144 12.08 4.37 6.22
C LEU A 144 13.05 5.44 5.71
N THR A 145 13.98 5.00 4.89
CA THR A 145 14.97 5.87 4.25
C THR A 145 14.91 5.71 2.74
N PRO A 146 15.22 6.76 1.98
CA PRO A 146 15.24 6.64 0.52
C PRO A 146 16.25 5.57 0.06
N GLN A 147 15.81 4.70 -0.86
CA GLN A 147 16.66 3.70 -1.47
C GLN A 147 17.25 4.21 -2.78
N TYR A 148 16.43 4.84 -3.61
CA TYR A 148 16.83 5.53 -4.84
C TYR A 148 15.79 6.59 -5.18
N THR A 149 16.09 7.43 -6.13
CA THR A 149 15.18 8.52 -6.54
C THR A 149 14.90 8.42 -8.04
N CYS A 150 13.63 8.51 -8.40
CA CYS A 150 13.19 8.65 -9.79
C CYS A 150 13.13 10.14 -10.14
N MET A 151 13.85 10.53 -11.17
CA MET A 151 13.89 11.92 -11.66
C MET A 151 13.17 12.02 -13.00
N GLU A 152 12.48 13.12 -13.25
CA GLU A 152 11.82 13.35 -14.52
C GLU A 152 12.09 14.76 -15.05
N THR A 153 11.96 14.91 -16.36
CA THR A 153 11.80 16.22 -17.02
C THR A 153 10.58 16.12 -17.92
N VAL A 154 9.65 17.06 -17.76
CA VAL A 154 8.46 17.12 -18.63
C VAL A 154 8.82 17.85 -19.93
N LEU A 155 8.47 17.25 -21.09
CA LEU A 155 8.79 17.77 -22.41
C LEU A 155 7.69 18.68 -22.97
#